data_51b36263bd569ccc447788c76b80bde1
#
_entry.id   51b36263bd569ccc447788c76b80bde1
#
_cell.length_a   1.000
_cell.length_b   1.000
_cell.length_c   1.000
_cell.angle_alpha   90.00
_cell.angle_beta   90.00
_cell.angle_gamma   90.00
#
_symmetry.space_group_name_H-M   'P 1'
#
loop_
_entity.id
_entity.type
_entity.pdbx_description
1 polymer ?
#
loop_
_entity_poly.entity_id
_entity_poly.type
_entity_poly.pdbx_seq_one_letter_code
_entity_poly.pdbx_strand_id
1 'polypeptide(L)'
;MSNTLTNLIPTLYAAKDIVLRELTGFIPAVTLDASGEQAAKDQTIRYPVVPALSATAITPAATGPDPAATTQGSDTMSISKVYSSTFFWEAEEQKGLGNLYDVILRDQFAQAMRTLVNAVEADLAGLYVSASRAYGTAGTTPFDATNKLAFMAQLHKILADNGAPLSDLQLVINTTAGVALRSLTEMWQAHTAGSDALLRRGTLLDLMGFQVRESAQVKAHTKGTASGYLVDLTAGYAAGSTAVHVDTGTGTIKAGDILTNTKTSRDTNKYVVATGCTGDNDQDIVLAKPGNLIDWVNNDPVAVGANYTANLAFSRSAIHLMMRVPAMPEGGDAADDVTVITDPETGISFQVAMYRQRRRVAYEVGLAWGVKAVKPEAIAILLG
;
A
#
# COMPACT_ATOMS: atom_id res chain seq x y z
N MET A 1 29.63 22.83 28.16
CA MET A 1 28.47 23.10 27.26
C MET A 1 27.60 21.86 27.22
N SER A 2 26.32 22.00 27.45
CA SER A 2 25.39 20.88 27.36
C SER A 2 25.25 20.49 25.89
N ASN A 3 25.57 19.25 25.53
CA ASN A 3 25.23 18.72 24.22
C ASN A 3 23.72 18.51 24.19
N THR A 4 23.02 19.41 23.55
CA THR A 4 21.59 19.33 23.31
C THR A 4 21.33 19.03 21.83
N LEU A 5 20.20 18.42 21.49
CA LEU A 5 19.78 18.18 20.09
C LEU A 5 19.72 19.50 19.31
N THR A 6 19.59 20.65 19.99
CA THR A 6 19.56 21.97 19.34
C THR A 6 20.78 22.19 18.43
N ASN A 7 21.95 21.70 18.80
CA ASN A 7 23.17 21.82 17.99
C ASN A 7 23.18 20.83 16.81
N LEU A 8 22.37 19.75 16.89
CA LEU A 8 22.25 18.72 15.87
C LEU A 8 21.08 18.97 14.89
N ILE A 9 20.22 19.94 15.16
CA ILE A 9 19.05 20.23 14.31
C ILE A 9 19.44 20.39 12.83
N PRO A 10 20.47 21.14 12.44
CA PRO A 10 20.87 21.23 11.04
C PRO A 10 21.29 19.89 10.44
N THR A 11 21.98 19.06 11.22
CA THR A 11 22.43 17.71 10.83
C THR A 11 21.23 16.78 10.61
N LEU A 12 20.24 16.85 11.50
CA LEU A 12 19.01 16.07 11.42
C LEU A 12 18.16 16.46 10.21
N TYR A 13 18.03 17.76 9.93
CA TYR A 13 17.32 18.23 8.72
C TYR A 13 18.02 17.80 7.44
N ALA A 14 19.36 17.87 7.39
CA ALA A 14 20.12 17.39 6.25
C ALA A 14 19.96 15.88 6.03
N ALA A 15 19.93 15.07 7.11
CA ALA A 15 19.67 13.64 7.05
C ALA A 15 18.24 13.34 6.54
N LYS A 16 17.24 14.05 7.07
CA LYS A 16 15.84 13.96 6.64
C LYS A 16 15.69 14.29 5.15
N ASP A 17 16.27 15.38 4.67
CA ASP A 17 16.17 15.80 3.29
C ASP A 17 16.72 14.75 2.32
N ILE A 18 17.77 14.03 2.68
CA ILE A 18 18.31 12.94 1.88
C ILE A 18 17.28 11.83 1.75
N VAL A 19 16.69 11.39 2.86
CA VAL A 19 15.75 10.26 2.89
C VAL A 19 14.45 10.59 2.17
N LEU A 20 13.89 11.78 2.40
CA LEU A 20 12.61 12.16 1.81
C LEU A 20 12.69 12.38 0.30
N ARG A 21 13.83 12.78 -0.23
CA ARG A 21 14.07 12.85 -1.68
C ARG A 21 14.19 11.47 -2.35
N GLU A 22 14.47 10.43 -1.57
CA GLU A 22 14.50 9.04 -2.03
C GLU A 22 13.11 8.39 -2.06
N LEU A 23 12.07 9.04 -1.54
CA LEU A 23 10.69 8.54 -1.51
C LEU A 23 10.08 8.55 -2.91
N THR A 24 10.24 7.45 -3.62
CA THR A 24 9.72 7.30 -4.99
C THR A 24 8.60 6.27 -5.13
N GLY A 25 8.33 5.49 -4.07
CA GLY A 25 7.43 4.35 -4.08
C GLY A 25 5.98 4.66 -3.65
N PHE A 26 5.48 3.91 -2.70
CA PHE A 26 4.08 3.97 -2.26
C PHE A 26 3.72 5.23 -1.49
N ILE A 27 4.61 5.75 -0.62
CA ILE A 27 4.29 6.90 0.24
C ILE A 27 3.78 8.10 -0.55
N PRO A 28 4.44 8.56 -1.63
CA PRO A 28 3.93 9.68 -2.42
C PRO A 28 2.74 9.33 -3.32
N ALA A 29 2.40 8.04 -3.46
CA ALA A 29 1.29 7.57 -4.29
C ALA A 29 -0.05 7.50 -3.54
N VAL A 30 -0.03 7.50 -2.20
CA VAL A 30 -1.22 7.33 -1.34
C VAL A 30 -1.70 8.67 -0.76
N THR A 31 -2.88 8.67 -0.16
CA THR A 31 -3.34 9.82 0.63
C THR A 31 -2.63 9.80 1.98
N LEU A 32 -1.81 10.82 2.21
CA LEU A 32 -1.03 10.98 3.42
C LEU A 32 -1.74 11.89 4.41
N ASP A 33 -1.95 11.41 5.65
CA ASP A 33 -2.35 12.19 6.82
C ASP A 33 -1.19 12.17 7.82
N ALA A 34 -0.33 13.18 7.74
CA ALA A 34 0.83 13.31 8.61
C ALA A 34 0.71 14.54 9.50
N SER A 35 1.03 14.40 10.78
CA SER A 35 1.14 15.51 11.70
C SER A 35 2.20 15.27 12.77
N GLY A 36 2.67 16.36 13.41
CA GLY A 36 3.60 16.32 14.54
C GLY A 36 2.92 15.97 15.87
N GLU A 37 1.62 15.66 15.88
CA GLU A 37 0.91 15.23 17.08
C GLU A 37 1.38 13.86 17.55
N GLN A 38 1.41 13.68 18.86
CA GLN A 38 1.74 12.40 19.46
C GLN A 38 0.55 11.44 19.36
N ALA A 39 0.82 10.19 19.06
CA ALA A 39 -0.21 9.17 19.04
C ALA A 39 0.29 7.86 19.63
N ALA A 40 -0.61 7.20 20.35
CA ALA A 40 -0.38 5.86 20.89
C ALA A 40 -0.78 4.79 19.88
N LYS A 41 -0.22 3.60 20.04
CA LYS A 41 -0.67 2.42 19.32
C LYS A 41 -2.17 2.18 19.57
N ASP A 42 -2.89 1.76 18.52
CA ASP A 42 -4.33 1.51 18.50
C ASP A 42 -5.21 2.78 18.66
N GLN A 43 -4.62 3.96 18.72
CA GLN A 43 -5.38 5.19 18.62
C GLN A 43 -6.06 5.28 17.25
N THR A 44 -7.39 5.54 17.28
CA THR A 44 -8.21 5.52 16.07
C THR A 44 -8.62 6.92 15.66
N ILE A 45 -8.53 7.18 14.36
CA ILE A 45 -9.14 8.35 13.70
C ILE A 45 -10.34 7.86 12.90
N ARG A 46 -11.46 8.56 13.04
CA ARG A 46 -12.69 8.28 12.29
C ARG A 46 -12.79 9.21 11.10
N TYR A 47 -13.17 8.67 9.96
CA TYR A 47 -13.53 9.45 8.79
C TYR A 47 -14.93 9.06 8.31
N PRO A 48 -15.74 10.06 7.86
CA PRO A 48 -17.09 9.79 7.43
C PRO A 48 -17.08 9.01 6.10
N VAL A 49 -17.92 7.99 6.00
CA VAL A 49 -18.19 7.27 4.76
C VAL A 49 -19.64 7.57 4.36
N VAL A 50 -19.79 8.17 3.18
CA VAL A 50 -21.14 8.42 2.63
C VAL A 50 -21.64 7.12 1.98
N PRO A 51 -22.80 6.58 2.41
CA PRO A 51 -23.36 5.39 1.81
C PRO A 51 -23.86 5.69 0.38
N ALA A 52 -23.83 4.67 -0.47
CA ALA A 52 -24.42 4.76 -1.80
C ALA A 52 -25.95 4.96 -1.70
N LEU A 53 -26.47 5.88 -2.48
CA LEU A 53 -27.90 6.14 -2.60
C LEU A 53 -28.45 5.41 -3.83
N SER A 54 -29.66 4.84 -3.71
CA SER A 54 -30.36 4.24 -4.84
C SER A 54 -31.30 5.24 -5.47
N ALA A 55 -31.38 5.25 -6.81
CA ALA A 55 -32.38 6.00 -7.52
C ALA A 55 -33.69 5.20 -7.56
N THR A 56 -34.79 5.87 -7.26
CA THR A 56 -36.17 5.30 -7.39
C THR A 56 -36.95 6.05 -8.44
N ALA A 57 -37.84 5.34 -9.14
CA ALA A 57 -38.72 5.96 -10.13
C ALA A 57 -39.63 6.99 -9.44
N ILE A 58 -39.80 8.15 -10.06
CA ILE A 58 -40.71 9.18 -9.57
C ILE A 58 -42.13 8.73 -9.84
N THR A 59 -42.89 8.45 -8.80
CA THR A 59 -44.35 8.18 -8.89
C THR A 59 -45.10 9.39 -8.32
N PRO A 60 -46.09 9.94 -9.08
CA PRO A 60 -46.95 10.99 -8.56
C PRO A 60 -47.72 10.54 -7.32
N ALA A 61 -47.65 11.30 -6.23
CA ALA A 61 -48.35 11.03 -4.99
C ALA A 61 -48.91 12.34 -4.38
N ALA A 62 -49.90 12.22 -3.54
CA ALA A 62 -50.52 13.36 -2.86
C ALA A 62 -49.64 14.00 -1.79
N THR A 63 -48.62 13.29 -1.31
CA THR A 63 -47.63 13.75 -0.34
C THR A 63 -46.24 13.73 -0.95
N GLY A 64 -45.36 14.64 -0.50
CA GLY A 64 -43.96 14.66 -0.92
C GLY A 64 -43.19 13.38 -0.51
N PRO A 65 -42.06 13.10 -1.13
CA PRO A 65 -41.24 11.94 -0.76
C PRO A 65 -40.79 12.05 0.69
N ASP A 66 -40.99 10.96 1.44
CA ASP A 66 -40.48 10.82 2.82
C ASP A 66 -39.27 9.86 2.77
N PRO A 67 -38.04 10.38 2.58
CA PRO A 67 -36.87 9.54 2.50
C PRO A 67 -36.54 8.92 3.86
N ALA A 68 -36.20 7.64 3.89
CA ALA A 68 -35.70 7.00 5.07
C ALA A 68 -34.39 7.73 5.56
N ALA A 69 -34.23 7.86 6.86
CA ALA A 69 -33.04 8.48 7.45
C ALA A 69 -31.77 7.79 6.94
N THR A 70 -30.90 8.53 6.29
CA THR A 70 -29.62 8.04 5.83
C THR A 70 -28.63 8.08 6.98
N THR A 71 -28.24 6.93 7.51
CA THR A 71 -27.20 6.84 8.53
C THR A 71 -25.84 6.98 7.85
N GLN A 72 -25.13 8.05 8.13
CA GLN A 72 -23.75 8.18 7.70
C GLN A 72 -22.91 7.15 8.44
N GLY A 73 -22.27 6.25 7.68
CA GLY A 73 -21.27 5.33 8.21
C GLY A 73 -20.00 6.09 8.58
N SER A 74 -19.30 5.61 9.59
CA SER A 74 -17.92 6.04 9.84
C SER A 74 -17.02 4.83 9.75
N ASP A 75 -15.92 4.97 9.02
CA ASP A 75 -14.84 4.00 9.05
C ASP A 75 -13.71 4.52 9.93
N THR A 76 -12.94 3.60 10.51
CA THR A 76 -11.87 3.93 11.44
C THR A 76 -10.54 3.48 10.90
N MET A 77 -9.52 4.30 11.07
CA MET A 77 -8.13 3.97 10.83
C MET A 77 -7.37 4.07 12.14
N SER A 78 -6.53 3.08 12.44
CA SER A 78 -5.75 3.05 13.67
C SER A 78 -4.26 3.07 13.38
N ILE A 79 -3.49 3.61 14.33
CA ILE A 79 -2.03 3.46 14.36
C ILE A 79 -1.71 2.01 14.69
N SER A 80 -1.20 1.26 13.71
CA SER A 80 -0.92 -0.15 13.88
C SER A 80 0.48 -0.43 14.41
N LYS A 81 1.43 0.46 14.11
CA LYS A 81 2.85 0.30 14.46
C LYS A 81 3.44 1.56 15.05
N VAL A 82 4.27 1.35 16.08
CA VAL A 82 5.12 2.36 16.70
C VAL A 82 6.50 1.75 16.78
N TYR A 83 7.43 2.21 15.93
CA TYR A 83 8.76 1.66 15.82
C TYR A 83 9.81 2.73 16.03
N SER A 84 10.96 2.32 16.55
CA SER A 84 12.14 3.16 16.63
C SER A 84 13.38 2.47 16.04
N SER A 85 14.31 3.29 15.58
CA SER A 85 15.63 2.87 15.17
C SER A 85 16.66 3.55 16.06
N THR A 86 17.48 2.77 16.75
CA THR A 86 18.43 3.25 17.77
C THR A 86 19.86 2.98 17.36
N PHE A 87 20.76 3.90 17.71
CA PHE A 87 22.20 3.72 17.61
C PHE A 87 22.91 4.49 18.73
N PHE A 88 24.16 4.17 19.01
CA PHE A 88 24.93 4.85 20.05
C PHE A 88 26.36 5.09 19.61
N TRP A 89 27.00 6.02 20.28
CA TRP A 89 28.42 6.34 20.13
C TRP A 89 29.12 6.37 21.47
N GLU A 90 30.28 5.75 21.55
CA GLU A 90 31.16 5.82 22.71
C GLU A 90 32.09 7.03 22.62
N ALA A 91 32.48 7.54 23.77
CA ALA A 91 33.30 8.76 23.85
C ALA A 91 34.66 8.60 23.14
N GLU A 92 35.22 7.40 23.15
CA GLU A 92 36.50 7.09 22.50
C GLU A 92 36.38 7.07 20.98
N GLU A 93 35.26 6.52 20.46
CA GLU A 93 34.91 6.51 19.03
C GLU A 93 34.68 7.93 18.50
N GLN A 94 33.91 8.74 19.23
CA GLN A 94 33.67 10.15 18.87
C GLN A 94 35.00 10.93 18.76
N LYS A 95 35.91 10.73 19.71
CA LYS A 95 37.20 11.39 19.71
C LYS A 95 38.13 10.87 18.62
N GLY A 96 38.06 9.56 18.33
CA GLY A 96 38.84 8.92 17.26
C GLY A 96 38.51 9.41 15.87
N LEU A 97 37.22 9.71 15.62
CA LEU A 97 36.72 10.20 14.33
C LEU A 97 37.02 11.70 14.10
N GLY A 98 37.22 12.48 15.15
CA GLY A 98 37.50 13.90 15.05
C GLY A 98 36.51 14.67 14.17
N ASN A 99 36.99 15.37 13.14
CA ASN A 99 36.16 16.19 12.26
C ASN A 99 35.20 15.39 11.37
N LEU A 100 35.36 14.07 11.23
CA LEU A 100 34.45 13.22 10.42
C LEU A 100 33.23 12.78 11.22
N TYR A 101 33.21 12.99 12.53
CA TYR A 101 32.13 12.56 13.40
C TYR A 101 30.78 13.12 12.97
N ASP A 102 30.70 14.42 12.66
CA ASP A 102 29.41 15.07 12.28
C ASP A 102 28.85 14.53 10.95
N VAL A 103 29.72 14.19 10.00
CA VAL A 103 29.30 13.62 8.71
C VAL A 103 28.75 12.21 8.91
N ILE A 104 29.47 11.39 9.68
CA ILE A 104 29.05 10.01 9.96
C ILE A 104 27.76 9.99 10.79
N LEU A 105 27.64 10.90 11.75
CA LEU A 105 26.44 11.03 12.57
C LEU A 105 25.21 11.39 11.70
N ARG A 106 25.35 12.32 10.76
CA ARG A 106 24.29 12.64 9.78
C ARG A 106 23.89 11.41 8.97
N ASP A 107 24.87 10.68 8.46
CA ASP A 107 24.60 9.52 7.61
C ASP A 107 23.94 8.38 8.42
N GLN A 108 24.25 8.26 9.72
CA GLN A 108 23.56 7.33 10.61
C GLN A 108 22.10 7.73 10.88
N PHE A 109 21.83 9.03 11.12
CA PHE A 109 20.45 9.50 11.22
C PHE A 109 19.68 9.24 9.92
N ALA A 110 20.29 9.50 8.76
CA ALA A 110 19.66 9.19 7.47
C ALA A 110 19.36 7.69 7.35
N GLN A 111 20.27 6.83 7.78
CA GLN A 111 20.04 5.39 7.75
C GLN A 111 18.94 4.95 8.72
N ALA A 112 18.88 5.52 9.92
CA ALA A 112 17.82 5.25 10.88
C ALA A 112 16.43 5.66 10.34
N MET A 113 16.32 6.86 9.77
CA MET A 113 15.09 7.35 9.14
C MET A 113 14.70 6.49 7.93
N ARG A 114 15.67 6.11 7.07
CA ARG A 114 15.42 5.23 5.90
C ARG A 114 14.87 3.87 6.32
N THR A 115 15.35 3.31 7.43
CA THR A 115 14.85 2.03 7.94
C THR A 115 13.38 2.11 8.32
N LEU A 116 12.95 3.20 8.96
CA LEU A 116 11.55 3.42 9.32
C LEU A 116 10.68 3.65 8.09
N VAL A 117 11.14 4.47 7.15
CA VAL A 117 10.44 4.73 5.87
C VAL A 117 10.26 3.44 5.06
N ASN A 118 11.29 2.60 4.98
CA ASN A 118 11.20 1.30 4.30
C ASN A 118 10.18 0.36 4.99
N ALA A 119 10.04 0.44 6.31
CA ALA A 119 9.03 -0.34 7.04
C ALA A 119 7.60 0.16 6.69
N VAL A 120 7.40 1.47 6.55
CA VAL A 120 6.12 2.04 6.09
C VAL A 120 5.81 1.61 4.65
N GLU A 121 6.79 1.72 3.73
CA GLU A 121 6.64 1.26 2.34
C GLU A 121 6.27 -0.23 2.26
N ALA A 122 6.91 -1.07 3.09
CA ALA A 122 6.62 -2.50 3.14
C ALA A 122 5.20 -2.81 3.64
N ASP A 123 4.66 -2.00 4.55
CA ASP A 123 3.29 -2.14 5.04
C ASP A 123 2.27 -1.69 3.99
N LEU A 124 2.54 -0.59 3.29
CA LEU A 124 1.71 -0.15 2.17
C LEU A 124 1.68 -1.20 1.05
N ALA A 125 2.85 -1.75 0.70
CA ALA A 125 2.94 -2.84 -0.25
C ALA A 125 2.14 -4.09 0.19
N GLY A 126 2.00 -4.32 1.51
CA GLY A 126 1.22 -5.42 2.08
C GLY A 126 -0.29 -5.31 1.85
N LEU A 127 -0.80 -4.13 1.49
CA LEU A 127 -2.24 -3.93 1.22
C LEU A 127 -2.73 -4.57 -0.09
N TYR A 128 -1.85 -5.20 -0.86
CA TYR A 128 -2.25 -5.93 -2.08
C TYR A 128 -3.33 -6.99 -1.82
N VAL A 129 -3.38 -7.56 -0.62
CA VAL A 129 -4.41 -8.53 -0.22
C VAL A 129 -5.83 -7.96 -0.23
N SER A 130 -5.96 -6.64 -0.18
CA SER A 130 -7.24 -5.94 -0.24
C SER A 130 -7.65 -5.51 -1.66
N ALA A 131 -6.80 -5.76 -2.66
CA ALA A 131 -7.12 -5.40 -4.04
C ALA A 131 -8.31 -6.19 -4.58
N SER A 132 -9.10 -5.56 -5.44
CA SER A 132 -10.33 -6.15 -5.98
C SER A 132 -10.07 -7.31 -6.93
N ARG A 133 -9.28 -7.06 -7.95
CA ARG A 133 -9.00 -7.99 -9.04
C ARG A 133 -7.55 -7.89 -9.51
N ALA A 134 -7.11 -8.89 -10.25
CA ALA A 134 -5.78 -8.93 -10.82
C ALA A 134 -5.82 -9.06 -12.34
N TYR A 135 -4.80 -8.55 -13.01
CA TYR A 135 -4.55 -8.77 -14.43
C TYR A 135 -3.09 -9.15 -14.67
N GLY A 136 -2.84 -9.89 -15.75
CA GLY A 136 -1.50 -10.37 -16.11
C GLY A 136 -1.35 -11.86 -15.86
N THR A 137 -0.13 -12.36 -16.05
CA THR A 137 0.22 -13.77 -15.84
C THR A 137 1.23 -13.87 -14.70
N ALA A 138 0.87 -14.62 -13.67
CA ALA A 138 1.72 -14.84 -12.52
C ALA A 138 3.08 -15.47 -12.93
N GLY A 139 4.17 -14.95 -12.36
CA GLY A 139 5.53 -15.39 -12.68
C GLY A 139 6.08 -14.91 -14.03
N THR A 140 5.35 -14.03 -14.72
CA THR A 140 5.81 -13.43 -15.98
C THR A 140 5.95 -11.92 -15.77
N THR A 141 7.12 -11.37 -16.06
CA THR A 141 7.37 -9.93 -15.93
C THR A 141 6.37 -9.15 -16.80
N PRO A 142 5.62 -8.19 -16.24
CA PRO A 142 4.71 -7.37 -17.03
C PRO A 142 5.47 -6.45 -17.98
N PHE A 143 4.75 -5.88 -18.95
CA PHE A 143 5.30 -5.01 -19.99
C PHE A 143 6.27 -5.76 -20.93
N ASP A 144 5.92 -6.99 -21.29
CA ASP A 144 6.65 -7.77 -22.27
C ASP A 144 6.51 -7.19 -23.69
N ALA A 145 7.32 -7.70 -24.63
CA ALA A 145 7.32 -7.24 -26.00
C ALA A 145 5.98 -7.48 -26.75
N THR A 146 5.16 -8.41 -26.27
CA THR A 146 3.87 -8.77 -26.88
C THR A 146 2.74 -7.87 -26.43
N ASN A 147 2.61 -7.68 -25.12
CA ASN A 147 1.47 -6.97 -24.52
C ASN A 147 1.77 -5.49 -24.24
N LYS A 148 3.04 -5.10 -24.19
CA LYS A 148 3.48 -3.71 -24.04
C LYS A 148 2.67 -2.92 -23.02
N LEU A 149 2.00 -1.84 -23.46
CA LEU A 149 1.17 -0.98 -22.61
C LEU A 149 -0.27 -1.48 -22.43
N ALA A 150 -0.66 -2.61 -23.07
CA ALA A 150 -2.02 -3.16 -22.90
C ALA A 150 -2.35 -3.51 -21.45
N PHE A 151 -1.35 -3.86 -20.64
CA PHE A 151 -1.51 -4.09 -19.20
C PHE A 151 -2.12 -2.88 -18.50
N MET A 152 -1.69 -1.67 -18.82
CA MET A 152 -2.23 -0.43 -18.23
C MET A 152 -3.69 -0.20 -18.63
N ALA A 153 -4.03 -0.43 -19.91
CA ALA A 153 -5.40 -0.31 -20.38
C ALA A 153 -6.35 -1.28 -19.65
N GLN A 154 -5.87 -2.49 -19.36
CA GLN A 154 -6.67 -3.47 -18.63
C GLN A 154 -6.81 -3.12 -17.14
N LEU A 155 -5.79 -2.59 -16.51
CA LEU A 155 -5.88 -2.06 -15.14
C LEU A 155 -6.86 -0.89 -15.07
N HIS A 156 -6.77 0.04 -16.03
CA HIS A 156 -7.72 1.15 -16.13
C HIS A 156 -9.16 0.63 -16.28
N LYS A 157 -9.37 -0.39 -17.14
CA LYS A 157 -10.69 -1.04 -17.29
C LYS A 157 -11.18 -1.62 -15.95
N ILE A 158 -10.34 -2.33 -15.19
CA ILE A 158 -10.74 -2.91 -13.90
C ILE A 158 -11.19 -1.82 -12.93
N LEU A 159 -10.45 -0.71 -12.83
CA LEU A 159 -10.79 0.40 -11.95
C LEU A 159 -12.07 1.12 -12.40
N ALA A 160 -12.24 1.32 -13.71
CA ALA A 160 -13.44 1.92 -14.28
C ALA A 160 -14.68 1.06 -14.07
N ASP A 161 -14.58 -0.26 -14.32
CA ASP A 161 -15.66 -1.22 -14.09
C ASP A 161 -16.14 -1.24 -12.63
N ASN A 162 -15.23 -1.00 -11.71
CA ASN A 162 -15.52 -0.92 -10.27
C ASN A 162 -16.02 0.46 -9.82
N GLY A 163 -16.12 1.44 -10.72
CA GLY A 163 -16.54 2.80 -10.39
C GLY A 163 -15.53 3.62 -9.60
N ALA A 164 -14.24 3.29 -9.71
CA ALA A 164 -13.18 4.04 -9.06
C ALA A 164 -13.01 5.44 -9.68
N PRO A 165 -12.63 6.47 -8.88
CA PRO A 165 -12.26 7.76 -9.44
C PRO A 165 -11.04 7.62 -10.36
N LEU A 166 -11.16 8.07 -11.61
CA LEU A 166 -10.11 7.93 -12.63
C LEU A 166 -9.17 9.15 -12.73
N SER A 167 -9.35 10.15 -11.85
CA SER A 167 -8.64 11.44 -11.95
C SER A 167 -7.23 11.41 -11.38
N ASP A 168 -6.86 10.48 -10.54
CA ASP A 168 -5.53 10.43 -9.89
C ASP A 168 -5.15 8.97 -9.67
N LEU A 169 -4.83 8.31 -10.79
CA LEU A 169 -4.45 6.91 -10.80
C LEU A 169 -2.95 6.78 -10.57
N GLN A 170 -2.59 5.90 -9.66
CA GLN A 170 -1.21 5.57 -9.32
C GLN A 170 -0.92 4.13 -9.72
N LEU A 171 0.28 3.88 -10.21
CA LEU A 171 0.78 2.54 -10.48
C LEU A 171 2.17 2.40 -9.85
N VAL A 172 2.27 1.54 -8.85
CA VAL A 172 3.54 1.22 -8.21
C VAL A 172 4.00 -0.16 -8.63
N ILE A 173 5.14 -0.22 -9.28
CA ILE A 173 5.72 -1.44 -9.84
C ILE A 173 7.04 -1.80 -9.15
N ASN A 174 7.40 -3.07 -9.25
CA ASN A 174 8.72 -3.53 -8.81
C ASN A 174 9.82 -3.13 -9.79
N THR A 175 11.06 -3.21 -9.36
CA THR A 175 12.24 -2.83 -10.16
C THR A 175 12.38 -3.64 -11.44
N THR A 176 12.00 -4.92 -11.44
CA THR A 176 12.03 -5.79 -12.62
C THR A 176 11.02 -5.33 -13.69
N ALA A 177 9.79 -5.03 -13.27
CA ALA A 177 8.78 -4.45 -14.16
C ALA A 177 9.21 -3.06 -14.66
N GLY A 178 9.89 -2.28 -13.82
CA GLY A 178 10.47 -0.98 -14.19
C GLY A 178 11.53 -1.10 -15.30
N VAL A 179 12.40 -2.11 -15.23
CA VAL A 179 13.36 -2.40 -16.31
C VAL A 179 12.63 -2.78 -17.58
N ALA A 180 11.63 -3.67 -17.51
CA ALA A 180 10.85 -4.09 -18.68
C ALA A 180 10.14 -2.88 -19.32
N LEU A 181 9.50 -2.04 -18.52
CA LEU A 181 8.80 -0.84 -19.01
C LEU A 181 9.76 0.13 -19.71
N ARG A 182 10.94 0.40 -19.12
CA ARG A 182 11.96 1.28 -19.72
C ARG A 182 12.57 0.69 -20.98
N SER A 183 12.55 -0.64 -21.17
CA SER A 183 13.09 -1.30 -22.34
C SER A 183 12.16 -1.32 -23.55
N LEU A 184 10.91 -0.89 -23.41
CA LEU A 184 9.96 -0.80 -24.52
C LEU A 184 10.42 0.23 -25.55
N THR A 185 10.43 -0.16 -26.81
CA THR A 185 10.87 0.71 -27.94
C THR A 185 10.02 1.95 -28.06
N GLU A 186 8.74 1.88 -27.77
CA GLU A 186 7.79 2.99 -27.79
C GLU A 186 8.17 4.11 -26.81
N MET A 187 8.85 3.74 -25.73
CA MET A 187 9.27 4.69 -24.68
C MET A 187 10.56 5.43 -25.03
N TRP A 188 11.40 4.88 -25.91
CA TRP A 188 12.66 5.49 -26.34
C TRP A 188 12.50 6.47 -27.50
N GLN A 189 11.45 6.29 -28.27
CA GLN A 189 11.18 7.12 -29.44
C GLN A 189 10.44 8.40 -28.99
N ALA A 190 11.15 9.52 -28.89
CA ALA A 190 10.57 10.78 -28.44
C ALA A 190 9.35 11.23 -29.25
N HIS A 191 9.30 10.88 -30.56
CA HIS A 191 8.14 11.18 -31.40
C HIS A 191 6.90 10.31 -31.08
N THR A 192 7.09 9.15 -30.48
CA THR A 192 6.01 8.26 -30.07
C THR A 192 5.63 8.50 -28.60
N ALA A 193 6.62 8.72 -27.73
CA ALA A 193 6.43 8.97 -26.32
C ALA A 193 6.04 10.44 -25.99
N GLY A 194 6.18 11.36 -26.95
CA GLY A 194 5.90 12.79 -26.77
C GLY A 194 6.94 13.55 -25.94
N SER A 195 7.95 12.86 -25.39
CA SER A 195 9.00 13.46 -24.55
C SER A 195 10.28 12.66 -24.59
N ASP A 196 11.42 13.31 -24.41
CA ASP A 196 12.74 12.69 -24.26
C ASP A 196 13.19 12.49 -22.80
N ALA A 197 12.30 12.78 -21.83
CA ALA A 197 12.63 12.78 -20.42
C ALA A 197 13.06 11.39 -19.91
N LEU A 198 12.43 10.32 -20.40
CA LEU A 198 12.81 8.96 -20.05
C LEU A 198 14.22 8.63 -20.58
N LEU A 199 14.53 8.99 -21.81
CA LEU A 199 15.83 8.73 -22.43
C LEU A 199 16.97 9.48 -21.72
N ARG A 200 16.72 10.73 -21.29
CA ARG A 200 17.73 11.57 -20.65
C ARG A 200 17.86 11.36 -19.16
N ARG A 201 16.76 11.14 -18.44
CA ARG A 201 16.71 11.14 -16.98
C ARG A 201 16.34 9.78 -16.39
N GLY A 202 15.84 8.83 -17.19
CA GLY A 202 15.34 7.55 -16.74
C GLY A 202 14.06 7.63 -15.89
N THR A 203 13.42 8.81 -15.84
CA THR A 203 12.19 9.01 -15.07
C THR A 203 11.02 8.36 -15.81
N LEU A 204 10.21 7.62 -15.07
CA LEU A 204 8.95 7.10 -15.60
C LEU A 204 7.95 8.26 -15.76
N LEU A 205 7.30 8.28 -16.91
CA LEU A 205 6.31 9.30 -17.27
C LEU A 205 4.92 8.88 -16.78
N ASP A 206 3.99 9.84 -16.79
CA ASP A 206 2.57 9.55 -16.67
C ASP A 206 2.11 8.84 -17.93
N LEU A 207 1.69 7.59 -17.79
CA LEU A 207 1.31 6.72 -18.89
C LEU A 207 -0.16 6.32 -18.77
N MET A 208 -0.95 6.58 -19.83
CA MET A 208 -2.37 6.18 -19.91
C MET A 208 -3.19 6.58 -18.66
N GLY A 209 -2.90 7.76 -18.09
CA GLY A 209 -3.57 8.28 -16.90
C GLY A 209 -3.03 7.78 -15.56
N PHE A 210 -2.02 6.92 -15.57
CA PHE A 210 -1.34 6.47 -14.35
C PHE A 210 -0.05 7.25 -14.12
N GLN A 211 0.15 7.71 -12.90
CA GLN A 211 1.46 8.12 -12.40
C GLN A 211 2.24 6.88 -12.02
N VAL A 212 3.27 6.55 -12.80
CA VAL A 212 4.06 5.33 -12.59
C VAL A 212 5.21 5.60 -11.64
N ARG A 213 5.30 4.78 -10.60
CA ARG A 213 6.35 4.83 -9.59
C ARG A 213 6.97 3.46 -9.41
N GLU A 214 8.18 3.43 -8.88
CA GLU A 214 8.94 2.20 -8.67
C GLU A 214 9.28 2.05 -7.19
N SER A 215 9.07 0.86 -6.64
CA SER A 215 9.43 0.54 -5.26
C SER A 215 10.09 -0.83 -5.17
N ALA A 216 11.18 -0.90 -4.41
CA ALA A 216 11.84 -2.15 -4.08
C ALA A 216 11.07 -2.98 -3.03
N GLN A 217 10.07 -2.38 -2.37
CA GLN A 217 9.28 -3.00 -1.31
C GLN A 217 8.03 -3.74 -1.83
N VAL A 218 7.79 -3.75 -3.14
CA VAL A 218 6.70 -4.53 -3.74
C VAL A 218 6.80 -5.99 -3.32
N LYS A 219 5.69 -6.55 -2.82
CA LYS A 219 5.66 -7.89 -2.23
C LYS A 219 5.58 -9.00 -3.29
N ALA A 220 6.34 -10.06 -3.06
CA ALA A 220 6.13 -11.33 -3.73
C ALA A 220 5.15 -12.17 -2.91
N HIS A 221 4.07 -12.62 -3.55
CA HIS A 221 3.06 -13.49 -2.94
C HIS A 221 3.39 -14.95 -3.21
N THR A 222 3.35 -15.75 -2.14
CA THR A 222 3.46 -17.21 -2.24
C THR A 222 2.07 -17.82 -2.03
N LYS A 223 1.55 -18.41 -3.09
CA LYS A 223 0.21 -19.01 -3.11
C LYS A 223 0.00 -20.06 -2.02
N GLY A 224 -1.27 -20.30 -1.70
CA GLY A 224 -1.67 -21.46 -0.90
C GLY A 224 -1.46 -22.79 -1.63
N THR A 225 -1.71 -23.88 -0.93
CA THR A 225 -1.57 -25.25 -1.45
C THR A 225 -2.86 -25.81 -2.03
N ALA A 226 -3.90 -24.97 -2.14
CA ALA A 226 -5.26 -25.36 -2.56
C ALA A 226 -5.31 -26.04 -3.92
N SER A 227 -6.11 -27.09 -4.02
CA SER A 227 -6.37 -27.83 -5.23
C SER A 227 -7.76 -28.46 -5.20
N GLY A 228 -8.45 -28.43 -6.34
CA GLY A 228 -9.68 -29.17 -6.56
C GLY A 228 -10.94 -28.64 -5.89
N TYR A 229 -10.94 -27.39 -5.41
CA TYR A 229 -12.12 -26.76 -4.82
C TYR A 229 -13.22 -26.51 -5.85
N LEU A 230 -14.46 -26.75 -5.45
CA LEU A 230 -15.68 -26.47 -6.20
C LEU A 230 -16.55 -25.50 -5.42
N VAL A 231 -17.32 -24.68 -6.12
CA VAL A 231 -18.32 -23.81 -5.49
C VAL A 231 -19.45 -24.67 -4.95
N ASP A 232 -19.76 -24.53 -3.66
CA ASP A 232 -20.85 -25.25 -3.02
C ASP A 232 -21.96 -24.32 -2.54
N LEU A 233 -22.92 -24.13 -3.41
CA LEU A 233 -24.22 -23.52 -3.09
C LEU A 233 -25.20 -23.88 -4.20
N THR A 234 -26.24 -24.67 -3.88
CA THR A 234 -27.25 -25.12 -4.85
C THR A 234 -27.87 -23.96 -5.65
N ALA A 235 -28.08 -22.81 -5.03
CA ALA A 235 -28.61 -21.61 -5.69
C ALA A 235 -27.60 -20.86 -6.52
N GLY A 236 -26.28 -21.18 -6.35
CA GLY A 236 -25.17 -20.40 -6.89
C GLY A 236 -24.98 -19.05 -6.19
N TYR A 237 -23.96 -18.32 -6.59
CA TYR A 237 -23.63 -16.98 -6.09
C TYR A 237 -23.89 -15.95 -7.18
N ALA A 238 -24.83 -15.02 -6.91
CA ALA A 238 -25.07 -13.91 -7.80
C ALA A 238 -23.87 -12.96 -7.88
N ALA A 239 -23.76 -12.23 -8.97
CA ALA A 239 -22.74 -11.19 -9.13
C ALA A 239 -22.78 -10.20 -7.95
N GLY A 240 -21.58 -9.84 -7.44
CA GLY A 240 -21.41 -9.00 -6.26
C GLY A 240 -21.29 -9.76 -4.94
N SER A 241 -21.37 -11.11 -4.95
CA SER A 241 -21.14 -11.92 -3.75
C SER A 241 -19.68 -11.91 -3.36
N THR A 242 -19.37 -11.59 -2.09
CA THR A 242 -18.02 -11.61 -1.54
C THR A 242 -17.74 -12.88 -0.76
N ALA A 243 -18.72 -13.41 -0.03
CA ALA A 243 -18.59 -14.67 0.69
C ALA A 243 -18.93 -15.83 -0.26
N VAL A 244 -18.05 -16.78 -0.38
CA VAL A 244 -18.20 -17.97 -1.24
C VAL A 244 -17.86 -19.21 -0.44
N HIS A 245 -18.76 -20.18 -0.43
CA HIS A 245 -18.53 -21.47 0.16
C HIS A 245 -17.98 -22.44 -0.90
N VAL A 246 -16.96 -23.20 -0.55
CA VAL A 246 -16.27 -24.14 -1.44
C VAL A 246 -16.08 -25.49 -0.76
N ASP A 247 -16.19 -26.55 -1.54
CA ASP A 247 -16.06 -27.92 -1.03
C ASP A 247 -15.09 -28.76 -1.89
N THR A 248 -15.00 -30.03 -1.58
CA THR A 248 -14.30 -31.11 -2.33
C THR A 248 -12.78 -30.90 -2.43
N GLY A 249 -12.29 -29.69 -2.22
CA GLY A 249 -10.88 -29.37 -2.36
C GLY A 249 -10.02 -29.78 -1.18
N THR A 250 -8.72 -29.66 -1.35
CA THR A 250 -7.70 -29.90 -0.30
C THR A 250 -6.70 -28.76 -0.26
N GLY A 251 -6.08 -28.58 0.92
CA GLY A 251 -5.03 -27.57 1.12
C GLY A 251 -5.57 -26.19 1.42
N THR A 252 -4.66 -25.24 1.57
CA THR A 252 -4.95 -23.88 2.05
C THR A 252 -5.15 -22.89 0.92
N ILE A 253 -6.14 -22.01 1.05
CA ILE A 253 -6.25 -20.76 0.28
C ILE A 253 -5.80 -19.63 1.20
N LYS A 254 -4.89 -18.78 0.76
CA LYS A 254 -4.37 -17.66 1.55
C LYS A 254 -5.00 -16.35 1.14
N ALA A 255 -5.04 -15.39 2.07
CA ALA A 255 -5.33 -14.00 1.73
C ALA A 255 -4.29 -13.49 0.72
N GLY A 256 -4.75 -12.86 -0.36
CA GLY A 256 -3.92 -12.46 -1.50
C GLY A 256 -3.81 -13.50 -2.61
N ASP A 257 -4.29 -14.73 -2.44
CA ASP A 257 -4.36 -15.69 -3.54
C ASP A 257 -5.28 -15.16 -4.65
N ILE A 258 -4.91 -15.48 -5.88
CA ILE A 258 -5.70 -15.12 -7.05
C ILE A 258 -6.59 -16.30 -7.42
N LEU A 259 -7.90 -16.12 -7.34
CA LEU A 259 -8.88 -17.13 -7.73
C LEU A 259 -9.43 -16.87 -9.13
N THR A 260 -9.62 -17.94 -9.87
CA THR A 260 -10.32 -17.96 -11.16
C THR A 260 -11.37 -19.05 -11.16
N ASN A 261 -12.57 -18.73 -11.66
CA ASN A 261 -13.54 -19.76 -12.00
C ASN A 261 -13.11 -20.38 -13.34
N THR A 262 -12.73 -21.64 -13.32
CA THR A 262 -12.18 -22.34 -14.51
C THR A 262 -13.27 -22.94 -15.39
N LYS A 263 -14.53 -22.74 -15.10
CA LYS A 263 -15.63 -23.18 -15.96
C LYS A 263 -15.54 -22.48 -17.31
N THR A 264 -15.35 -23.28 -18.34
CA THR A 264 -15.18 -22.81 -19.71
C THR A 264 -16.21 -21.76 -20.12
N SER A 265 -15.73 -20.62 -20.62
CA SER A 265 -16.52 -19.50 -21.16
C SER A 265 -17.37 -18.73 -20.14
N ARG A 266 -17.29 -19.01 -18.84
CA ARG A 266 -18.13 -18.31 -17.85
C ARG A 266 -17.49 -17.06 -17.31
N ASP A 267 -16.31 -17.16 -16.72
CA ASP A 267 -15.64 -16.04 -16.07
C ASP A 267 -14.13 -16.08 -16.33
N THR A 268 -13.59 -15.01 -16.87
CA THR A 268 -12.16 -14.86 -17.14
C THR A 268 -11.48 -13.91 -16.14
N ASN A 269 -12.24 -13.38 -15.18
CA ASN A 269 -11.73 -12.47 -14.18
C ASN A 269 -10.87 -13.21 -13.16
N LYS A 270 -9.90 -12.48 -12.62
CA LYS A 270 -8.98 -12.95 -11.58
C LYS A 270 -9.31 -12.19 -10.30
N TYR A 271 -9.88 -12.88 -9.32
CA TYR A 271 -10.32 -12.32 -8.06
C TYR A 271 -9.27 -12.47 -6.98
N VAL A 272 -9.13 -11.48 -6.13
CA VAL A 272 -8.21 -11.53 -4.98
C VAL A 272 -8.98 -12.04 -3.77
N VAL A 273 -8.39 -12.98 -3.04
CA VAL A 273 -8.95 -13.50 -1.79
C VAL A 273 -8.59 -12.55 -0.66
N ALA A 274 -9.60 -11.99 -0.01
CA ALA A 274 -9.40 -11.17 1.19
C ALA A 274 -9.22 -12.01 2.44
N THR A 275 -10.02 -13.08 2.59
CA THR A 275 -9.88 -14.06 3.67
C THR A 275 -9.91 -15.45 3.09
N GLY A 276 -8.84 -16.18 3.31
CA GLY A 276 -8.70 -17.55 2.83
C GLY A 276 -9.15 -18.58 3.87
N CYS A 277 -8.89 -19.85 3.56
CA CYS A 277 -9.18 -21.00 4.43
C CYS A 277 -7.93 -21.84 4.67
N THR A 278 -7.94 -22.62 5.75
CA THR A 278 -6.80 -23.45 6.16
C THR A 278 -7.12 -24.95 6.24
N GLY A 279 -8.39 -25.31 5.98
CA GLY A 279 -8.86 -26.71 6.03
C GLY A 279 -9.09 -27.30 4.65
N ASP A 280 -9.43 -28.58 4.66
CA ASP A 280 -9.88 -29.32 3.48
C ASP A 280 -11.38 -29.37 3.41
N ASN A 281 -11.94 -29.65 2.23
CA ASN A 281 -13.38 -29.71 1.97
C ASN A 281 -14.11 -28.39 2.27
N ASP A 282 -15.15 -28.48 2.97
CA ASP A 282 -16.21 -27.55 3.41
C ASP A 282 -15.63 -26.26 4.04
N GLN A 283 -15.40 -25.23 3.25
CA GLN A 283 -14.69 -24.03 3.65
C GLN A 283 -15.34 -22.74 3.14
N ASP A 284 -15.31 -21.71 3.99
CA ASP A 284 -15.72 -20.36 3.61
C ASP A 284 -14.51 -19.53 3.20
N ILE A 285 -14.62 -18.85 2.08
CA ILE A 285 -13.64 -17.87 1.61
C ILE A 285 -14.32 -16.52 1.37
N VAL A 286 -13.57 -15.45 1.49
CA VAL A 286 -14.05 -14.10 1.20
C VAL A 286 -13.24 -13.48 0.07
N LEU A 287 -13.90 -13.13 -1.01
CA LEU A 287 -13.32 -12.35 -2.09
C LEU A 287 -13.25 -10.87 -1.70
N ALA A 288 -12.24 -10.18 -2.18
CA ALA A 288 -12.17 -8.73 -2.02
C ALA A 288 -13.32 -8.05 -2.78
N LYS A 289 -13.78 -6.91 -2.26
CA LYS A 289 -14.84 -6.13 -2.92
C LYS A 289 -14.41 -5.69 -4.33
N PRO A 290 -15.33 -5.67 -5.28
CA PRO A 290 -16.79 -5.83 -5.18
C PRO A 290 -17.31 -7.28 -5.16
N GLY A 291 -16.47 -8.30 -5.11
CA GLY A 291 -16.85 -9.71 -5.20
C GLY A 291 -16.81 -10.25 -6.63
N ASN A 292 -17.49 -11.37 -6.88
CA ASN A 292 -17.62 -11.93 -8.23
C ASN A 292 -18.43 -11.00 -9.15
N LEU A 293 -17.99 -10.85 -10.39
CA LEU A 293 -18.68 -10.01 -11.38
C LEU A 293 -19.74 -10.76 -12.19
N ILE A 294 -19.67 -12.07 -12.21
CA ILE A 294 -20.53 -12.97 -12.98
C ILE A 294 -21.02 -14.04 -12.03
N ASP A 295 -22.27 -14.47 -12.21
CA ASP A 295 -22.87 -15.51 -11.38
C ASP A 295 -22.03 -16.79 -11.41
N TRP A 296 -21.70 -17.31 -10.24
CA TRP A 296 -21.05 -18.61 -10.08
C TRP A 296 -22.11 -19.66 -9.75
N VAL A 297 -22.02 -20.80 -10.37
CA VAL A 297 -23.00 -21.88 -10.22
C VAL A 297 -22.40 -23.00 -9.37
N ASN A 298 -23.28 -23.74 -8.71
CA ASN A 298 -22.87 -24.92 -7.94
C ASN A 298 -21.97 -25.86 -8.75
N ASN A 299 -20.96 -26.41 -8.14
CA ASN A 299 -19.91 -27.25 -8.75
C ASN A 299 -19.06 -26.52 -9.82
N ASP A 300 -19.03 -25.21 -9.87
CA ASP A 300 -18.05 -24.50 -10.70
C ASP A 300 -16.64 -24.69 -10.10
N PRO A 301 -15.65 -25.15 -10.88
CA PRO A 301 -14.32 -25.37 -10.37
C PRO A 301 -13.57 -24.05 -10.16
N VAL A 302 -12.93 -23.92 -9.01
CA VAL A 302 -12.14 -22.77 -8.61
C VAL A 302 -10.67 -23.14 -8.54
N ALA A 303 -9.82 -22.38 -9.22
CA ALA A 303 -8.38 -22.60 -9.19
C ALA A 303 -7.63 -21.40 -8.59
N VAL A 304 -6.60 -21.71 -7.81
CA VAL A 304 -5.65 -20.74 -7.27
C VAL A 304 -4.50 -20.55 -8.27
N GLY A 305 -4.22 -19.29 -8.58
CA GLY A 305 -3.12 -18.89 -9.46
C GLY A 305 -1.73 -19.27 -8.91
N ALA A 306 -0.68 -19.07 -9.71
CA ALA A 306 0.70 -19.30 -9.29
C ALA A 306 1.22 -18.16 -8.39
N ASN A 307 2.45 -18.31 -7.86
CA ASN A 307 3.17 -17.26 -7.16
C ASN A 307 3.37 -16.05 -8.09
N TYR A 308 3.30 -14.85 -7.53
CA TYR A 308 3.39 -13.62 -8.30
C TYR A 308 4.00 -12.46 -7.51
N THR A 309 4.44 -11.44 -8.23
CA THR A 309 4.82 -10.16 -7.66
C THR A 309 3.64 -9.20 -7.75
N ALA A 310 3.26 -8.59 -6.63
CA ALA A 310 2.05 -7.77 -6.51
C ALA A 310 2.32 -6.29 -6.86
N ASN A 311 2.38 -5.94 -8.14
CA ASN A 311 2.40 -4.54 -8.55
C ASN A 311 0.99 -3.95 -8.39
N LEU A 312 0.88 -2.75 -7.78
CA LEU A 312 -0.40 -2.18 -7.42
C LEU A 312 -0.78 -0.99 -8.30
N ALA A 313 -1.98 -1.04 -8.86
CA ALA A 313 -2.64 0.08 -9.53
C ALA A 313 -3.85 0.52 -8.70
N PHE A 314 -3.97 1.79 -8.37
CA PHE A 314 -5.04 2.28 -7.51
C PHE A 314 -5.30 3.77 -7.71
N SER A 315 -6.49 4.22 -7.30
CA SER A 315 -6.76 5.64 -7.13
C SER A 315 -6.12 6.12 -5.82
N ARG A 316 -5.46 7.28 -5.80
CA ARG A 316 -4.79 7.80 -4.59
C ARG A 316 -5.68 7.78 -3.36
N SER A 317 -6.96 8.11 -3.52
CA SER A 317 -7.95 8.10 -2.43
C SER A 317 -8.34 6.71 -1.91
N ALA A 318 -7.87 5.63 -2.54
CA ALA A 318 -8.20 4.27 -2.13
C ALA A 318 -7.37 3.77 -0.96
N ILE A 319 -6.15 4.30 -0.81
CA ILE A 319 -5.21 3.91 0.24
C ILE A 319 -4.86 5.15 1.07
N HIS A 320 -5.00 5.02 2.38
CA HIS A 320 -4.64 6.05 3.35
C HIS A 320 -3.47 5.59 4.19
N LEU A 321 -2.53 6.50 4.38
CA LEU A 321 -1.39 6.39 5.28
C LEU A 321 -1.50 7.48 6.34
N MET A 322 -1.51 7.09 7.60
CA MET A 322 -1.46 7.98 8.75
C MET A 322 -0.08 7.88 9.40
N MET A 323 0.54 9.02 9.64
CA MET A 323 1.85 9.10 10.30
C MET A 323 1.78 10.10 11.44
N ARG A 324 2.33 9.71 12.59
CA ARG A 324 2.33 10.49 13.84
C ARG A 324 3.66 10.32 14.57
N VAL A 325 3.88 11.16 15.55
CA VAL A 325 4.99 11.04 16.48
C VAL A 325 4.61 10.03 17.58
N PRO A 326 5.51 9.12 18.00
CA PRO A 326 5.25 8.23 19.13
C PRO A 326 4.83 8.98 20.40
N ALA A 327 3.86 8.43 21.14
CA ALA A 327 3.44 9.01 22.40
C ALA A 327 4.54 8.87 23.47
N MET A 328 4.69 9.91 24.29
CA MET A 328 5.58 9.90 25.45
C MET A 328 4.78 9.80 26.75
N PRO A 329 5.35 9.23 27.82
CA PRO A 329 4.73 9.22 29.12
C PRO A 329 4.48 10.65 29.67
N GLU A 330 3.43 10.83 30.48
CA GLU A 330 3.24 12.04 31.25
C GLU A 330 4.44 12.26 32.18
N GLY A 331 5.06 13.43 32.11
CA GLY A 331 6.27 13.74 32.87
C GLY A 331 7.58 13.47 32.15
N GLY A 332 7.51 13.00 30.91
CA GLY A 332 8.66 12.67 30.06
C GLY A 332 9.18 11.25 30.28
N ASP A 333 10.19 10.94 29.52
CA ASP A 333 10.89 9.67 29.56
C ASP A 333 12.33 9.91 30.12
N ALA A 334 13.20 8.90 30.10
CA ALA A 334 14.59 9.00 30.52
C ALA A 334 15.49 9.73 29.51
N ALA A 335 14.94 10.27 28.42
CA ALA A 335 15.69 11.04 27.44
C ALA A 335 16.16 12.39 28.02
N ASP A 336 17.43 12.73 27.77
CA ASP A 336 18.00 14.04 28.15
C ASP A 336 17.43 15.17 27.31
N ASP A 337 17.10 14.87 26.05
CA ASP A 337 16.52 15.81 25.11
C ASP A 337 15.70 15.08 24.04
N VAL A 338 14.56 15.65 23.67
CA VAL A 338 13.65 15.12 22.64
C VAL A 338 13.26 16.23 21.69
N THR A 339 13.38 15.96 20.40
CA THR A 339 12.99 16.92 19.37
C THR A 339 12.14 16.24 18.30
N VAL A 340 11.19 16.99 17.73
CA VAL A 340 10.37 16.54 16.58
C VAL A 340 10.83 17.28 15.33
N ILE A 341 11.15 16.53 14.31
CA ILE A 341 11.58 17.05 13.02
C ILE A 341 10.48 16.79 12.01
N THR A 342 9.85 17.86 11.55
CA THR A 342 8.77 17.79 10.56
C THR A 342 9.26 18.23 9.20
N ASP A 343 8.88 17.52 8.17
CA ASP A 343 9.11 17.94 6.81
C ASP A 343 8.01 18.92 6.36
N PRO A 344 8.37 20.13 5.89
CA PRO A 344 7.37 21.12 5.49
C PRO A 344 6.61 20.75 4.20
N GLU A 345 7.15 19.86 3.35
CA GLU A 345 6.51 19.48 2.09
C GLU A 345 5.54 18.31 2.27
N THR A 346 5.96 17.28 3.00
CA THR A 346 5.16 16.05 3.18
C THR A 346 4.42 16.03 4.51
N GLY A 347 4.81 16.85 5.49
CA GLY A 347 4.28 16.81 6.86
C GLY A 347 4.75 15.63 7.70
N ILE A 348 5.62 14.77 7.18
CA ILE A 348 6.18 13.62 7.91
C ILE A 348 7.02 14.12 9.08
N SER A 349 6.71 13.60 10.28
CA SER A 349 7.35 14.00 11.51
C SER A 349 8.06 12.83 12.16
N PHE A 350 9.36 12.98 12.39
CA PHE A 350 10.17 12.02 13.15
C PHE A 350 10.44 12.57 14.55
N GLN A 351 10.31 11.71 15.55
CA GLN A 351 10.80 12.01 16.90
C GLN A 351 12.24 11.57 17.00
N VAL A 352 13.10 12.44 17.52
CA VAL A 352 14.49 12.11 17.83
C VAL A 352 14.71 12.35 19.30
N ALA A 353 15.14 11.31 20.01
CA ALA A 353 15.46 11.34 21.43
C ALA A 353 16.97 11.07 21.62
N MET A 354 17.55 11.73 22.61
CA MET A 354 18.94 11.57 22.99
C MET A 354 19.06 11.13 24.45
N TYR A 355 19.78 10.03 24.70
CA TYR A 355 20.00 9.46 26.02
C TYR A 355 21.48 9.50 26.37
N ARG A 356 21.86 10.20 27.42
CA ARG A 356 23.21 10.17 27.95
C ARG A 356 23.39 9.00 28.90
N GLN A 357 24.39 8.24 28.66
CA GLN A 357 24.73 7.08 29.46
C GLN A 357 26.20 7.14 29.88
N ARG A 358 26.64 6.16 30.68
CA ARG A 358 28.04 6.15 31.13
C ARG A 358 28.99 6.01 29.94
N ARG A 359 29.70 7.12 29.57
CA ARG A 359 30.70 7.21 28.49
C ARG A 359 30.17 6.93 27.09
N ARG A 360 28.83 7.01 26.89
CA ARG A 360 28.19 6.88 25.57
C ARG A 360 26.96 7.78 25.45
N VAL A 361 26.61 8.11 24.23
CA VAL A 361 25.36 8.79 23.89
C VAL A 361 24.58 7.89 22.95
N ALA A 362 23.35 7.56 23.28
CA ALA A 362 22.45 6.83 22.41
C ALA A 362 21.43 7.82 21.79
N TYR A 363 21.10 7.56 20.53
CA TYR A 363 20.10 8.28 19.78
C TYR A 363 18.99 7.32 19.37
N GLU A 364 17.78 7.78 19.41
CA GLU A 364 16.60 7.05 19.00
C GLU A 364 15.80 7.91 18.01
N VAL A 365 15.47 7.33 16.87
CA VAL A 365 14.54 7.93 15.89
C VAL A 365 13.28 7.12 15.90
N GLY A 366 12.15 7.75 16.25
CA GLY A 366 10.84 7.12 16.40
C GLY A 366 9.83 7.59 15.36
N LEU A 367 8.94 6.68 14.96
CA LEU A 367 7.82 6.94 14.05
C LEU A 367 6.64 6.04 14.39
N ALA A 368 5.45 6.59 14.35
CA ALA A 368 4.19 5.86 14.51
C ALA A 368 3.37 5.97 13.22
N TRP A 369 2.80 4.84 12.75
CA TRP A 369 1.99 4.87 11.53
C TRP A 369 0.90 3.82 11.51
N GLY A 370 -0.08 4.06 10.66
CA GLY A 370 -1.11 3.12 10.29
C GLY A 370 -1.39 3.20 8.79
N VAL A 371 -1.73 2.07 8.19
CA VAL A 371 -2.08 1.96 6.77
C VAL A 371 -3.42 1.29 6.61
N LYS A 372 -4.24 1.75 5.67
CA LYS A 372 -5.54 1.15 5.38
C LYS A 372 -5.95 1.30 3.93
N ALA A 373 -6.46 0.21 3.34
CA ALA A 373 -7.21 0.24 2.10
C ALA A 373 -8.66 0.64 2.40
N VAL A 374 -9.00 1.89 2.11
CA VAL A 374 -10.33 2.47 2.40
C VAL A 374 -11.35 2.04 1.37
N LYS A 375 -10.91 1.95 0.11
CA LYS A 375 -11.75 1.55 -1.03
C LYS A 375 -11.09 0.39 -1.79
N PRO A 376 -11.25 -0.84 -1.33
CA PRO A 376 -10.68 -2.03 -1.97
C PRO A 376 -11.04 -2.17 -3.45
N GLU A 377 -12.26 -1.78 -3.82
CA GLU A 377 -12.75 -1.77 -5.20
C GLU A 377 -11.92 -0.89 -6.15
N ALA A 378 -11.29 0.15 -5.62
CA ALA A 378 -10.44 1.07 -6.39
C ALA A 378 -8.95 0.66 -6.38
N ILE A 379 -8.65 -0.61 -6.09
CA ILE A 379 -7.30 -1.18 -6.10
C ILE A 379 -7.29 -2.42 -7.00
N ALA A 380 -6.31 -2.52 -7.88
CA ALA A 380 -6.09 -3.66 -8.77
C ALA A 380 -4.63 -4.14 -8.72
N ILE A 381 -4.39 -5.43 -8.98
CA ILE A 381 -3.05 -6.02 -9.02
C ILE A 381 -2.64 -6.23 -10.48
N LEU A 382 -1.42 -5.82 -10.80
CA LEU A 382 -0.72 -6.27 -11.98
C LEU A 382 0.23 -7.40 -11.58
N LEU A 383 -0.07 -8.59 -12.04
CA LEU A 383 0.73 -9.80 -11.77
C LEU A 383 2.08 -9.72 -12.49
N GLY A 384 3.15 -10.05 -11.74
CA GLY A 384 4.51 -10.12 -12.25
C GLY A 384 5.22 -11.44 -11.88
#